data_8cb0430db427d2a8a43fbe56182ada10
#
_entry.id   8cb0430db427d2a8a43fbe56182ada10
#
_cell.length_a   1.000
_cell.length_b   1.000
_cell.length_c   1.000
_cell.angle_alpha   90.00
_cell.angle_beta   90.00
_cell.angle_gamma   90.00
#
_symmetry.space_group_name_H-M   'P 1'
#
loop_
_entity.id
_entity.type
_entity.pdbx_description
1 polymer ?
#
loop_
_entity_poly.entity_id
_entity_poly.type
_entity_poly.pdbx_seq_one_letter_code
_entity_poly.pdbx_strand_id
1 'polypeptide(L)'
;MPQAKSDDPSEVLLSGLTFPEAPRWHNGKLWFSDFYTQRVMALAGRGRAETIIEVKARPSGLGWRRDGTLLIVSMLDRRLLAFDGSGLRVIAELAALATGPCNDMVVDAADRAYIGNFGFDRHAGEAPRSTCLIRVDRDGSVHRIADDLMFPNGMVITPDGRTLIVAETYAHRLTAFDIDHDGSLVNRHLFAALPDCFPDGICLDAEGAIWVADARGRGVVRVMNGGRIARTIATERTVFACMLGGADRRQLFLCTSTGSGPAMAEKRDGRIQMVPVEVPGAGLP
;
A
#
# COMPACT_ATOMS: atom_id res chain seq x y z
N MET A 1 -18.95 -13.36 32.90
CA MET A 1 -18.38 -12.02 32.97
C MET A 1 -18.67 -11.32 31.65
N PRO A 2 -19.29 -10.12 31.62
CA PRO A 2 -19.47 -9.42 30.37
C PRO A 2 -18.10 -9.10 29.79
N GLN A 3 -17.86 -9.49 28.54
CA GLN A 3 -16.68 -9.05 27.79
C GLN A 3 -16.66 -7.53 27.79
N ALA A 4 -15.57 -6.93 28.23
CA ALA A 4 -15.36 -5.49 28.07
C ALA A 4 -15.55 -5.18 26.58
N LYS A 5 -16.41 -4.20 26.28
CA LYS A 5 -16.54 -3.69 24.91
C LYS A 5 -15.15 -3.23 24.48
N SER A 6 -14.66 -3.78 23.38
CA SER A 6 -13.44 -3.33 22.74
C SER A 6 -13.64 -1.85 22.35
N ASP A 7 -12.65 -1.00 22.65
CA ASP A 7 -12.61 0.39 22.20
C ASP A 7 -12.29 0.53 20.70
N ASP A 8 -12.23 -0.59 19.97
CA ASP A 8 -12.00 -0.63 18.53
C ASP A 8 -13.27 -0.20 17.79
N PRO A 9 -13.28 0.99 17.13
CA PRO A 9 -14.45 1.52 16.44
C PRO A 9 -14.66 0.83 15.08
N SER A 10 -13.79 -0.08 14.69
CA SER A 10 -13.81 -0.67 13.35
C SER A 10 -14.81 -1.82 13.24
N GLU A 11 -15.45 -1.86 12.08
CA GLU A 11 -16.35 -2.91 11.70
C GLU A 11 -15.65 -3.94 10.82
N VAL A 12 -15.75 -5.23 11.13
CA VAL A 12 -15.21 -6.31 10.30
C VAL A 12 -16.10 -6.52 9.07
N LEU A 13 -15.54 -6.30 7.88
CA LEU A 13 -16.22 -6.56 6.60
C LEU A 13 -15.90 -7.95 6.03
N LEU A 14 -14.67 -8.42 6.22
CA LEU A 14 -14.19 -9.71 5.73
C LEU A 14 -13.15 -10.27 6.70
N SER A 15 -13.17 -11.58 6.92
CA SER A 15 -12.23 -12.31 7.75
C SER A 15 -11.76 -13.62 7.07
N GLY A 16 -10.77 -14.29 7.68
CA GLY A 16 -10.25 -15.56 7.14
C GLY A 16 -9.21 -15.38 6.04
N LEU A 17 -8.72 -14.16 5.86
CA LEU A 17 -7.60 -13.85 4.98
C LEU A 17 -6.27 -14.26 5.62
N THR A 18 -5.25 -14.42 4.80
CA THR A 18 -3.91 -14.71 5.32
C THR A 18 -3.19 -13.44 5.76
N PHE A 19 -2.91 -12.55 4.81
CA PHE A 19 -2.27 -11.26 5.06
C PHE A 19 -2.71 -10.27 3.97
N PRO A 20 -3.83 -9.55 4.18
CA PRO A 20 -4.32 -8.58 3.21
C PRO A 20 -3.45 -7.33 3.18
N GLU A 21 -3.13 -6.86 1.96
CA GLU A 21 -2.23 -5.76 1.68
C GLU A 21 -2.60 -4.97 0.44
N ALA A 22 -1.95 -3.81 0.25
CA ALA A 22 -2.09 -2.95 -0.92
C ALA A 22 -3.56 -2.68 -1.30
N PRO A 23 -4.39 -2.21 -0.36
CA PRO A 23 -5.80 -1.93 -0.66
C PRO A 23 -5.94 -0.76 -1.62
N ARG A 24 -6.90 -0.88 -2.57
CA ARG A 24 -7.22 0.14 -3.56
C ARG A 24 -8.73 0.25 -3.73
N TRP A 25 -9.24 1.47 -3.76
CA TRP A 25 -10.65 1.70 -4.08
C TRP A 25 -10.81 1.97 -5.57
N HIS A 26 -11.34 1.01 -6.31
CA HIS A 26 -11.50 1.12 -7.77
C HIS A 26 -12.84 0.57 -8.23
N ASN A 27 -13.56 1.35 -9.06
CA ASN A 27 -14.86 0.98 -9.63
C ASN A 27 -15.87 0.45 -8.61
N GLY A 28 -15.99 1.15 -7.45
CA GLY A 28 -16.98 0.81 -6.42
C GLY A 28 -16.64 -0.44 -5.59
N LYS A 29 -15.44 -0.99 -5.70
CA LYS A 29 -14.95 -2.14 -4.94
C LYS A 29 -13.63 -1.83 -4.24
N LEU A 30 -13.40 -2.49 -3.11
CA LEU A 30 -12.09 -2.54 -2.48
C LEU A 30 -11.30 -3.72 -3.07
N TRP A 31 -10.21 -3.41 -3.77
CA TRP A 31 -9.26 -4.39 -4.29
C TRP A 31 -8.10 -4.51 -3.31
N PHE A 32 -7.55 -5.71 -3.16
CA PHE A 32 -6.41 -5.95 -2.29
C PHE A 32 -5.68 -7.23 -2.67
N SER A 33 -4.43 -7.35 -2.25
CA SER A 33 -3.61 -8.55 -2.35
C SER A 33 -3.70 -9.36 -1.07
N ASP A 34 -3.99 -10.66 -1.15
CA ASP A 34 -3.85 -11.58 0.00
C ASP A 34 -2.58 -12.42 -0.20
N PHE A 35 -1.52 -12.06 0.51
CA PHE A 35 -0.15 -12.47 0.23
C PHE A 35 0.04 -13.98 0.17
N TYR A 36 -0.40 -14.70 1.18
CA TYR A 36 -0.08 -16.12 1.30
C TYR A 36 -1.08 -17.04 0.61
N THR A 37 -2.25 -16.52 0.21
CA THR A 37 -3.10 -17.21 -0.77
C THR A 37 -2.70 -16.90 -2.21
N GLN A 38 -1.75 -15.95 -2.41
CA GLN A 38 -1.24 -15.55 -3.72
C GLN A 38 -2.32 -14.98 -4.64
N ARG A 39 -3.32 -14.27 -4.07
CA ARG A 39 -4.50 -13.80 -4.80
C ARG A 39 -4.62 -12.30 -4.76
N VAL A 40 -5.00 -11.73 -5.89
CA VAL A 40 -5.64 -10.42 -5.95
C VAL A 40 -7.14 -10.64 -5.81
N MET A 41 -7.76 -9.90 -4.91
CA MET A 41 -9.16 -10.04 -4.54
C MET A 41 -9.89 -8.70 -4.63
N ALA A 42 -11.20 -8.74 -4.83
CA ALA A 42 -12.07 -7.57 -4.83
C ALA A 42 -13.29 -7.79 -3.93
N LEU A 43 -13.59 -6.82 -3.08
CA LEU A 43 -14.72 -6.83 -2.13
C LEU A 43 -15.71 -5.74 -2.51
N ALA A 44 -16.95 -6.13 -2.80
CA ALA A 44 -18.08 -5.24 -3.05
C ALA A 44 -19.05 -5.28 -1.87
N GLY A 45 -18.79 -4.49 -0.83
CA GLY A 45 -19.60 -4.49 0.40
C GLY A 45 -19.13 -5.52 1.43
N ARG A 46 -20.05 -6.15 2.17
CA ARG A 46 -19.73 -7.11 3.24
C ARG A 46 -19.71 -8.56 2.74
N GLY A 47 -18.91 -9.38 3.37
CA GLY A 47 -19.01 -10.83 3.37
C GLY A 47 -18.01 -11.52 2.47
N ARG A 48 -18.24 -11.64 1.16
CA ARG A 48 -17.40 -12.45 0.28
C ARG A 48 -16.63 -11.59 -0.72
N ALA A 49 -15.31 -11.72 -0.71
CA ALA A 49 -14.46 -11.19 -1.77
C ALA A 49 -14.36 -12.18 -2.94
N GLU A 50 -14.36 -11.63 -4.14
CA GLU A 50 -14.09 -12.35 -5.38
C GLU A 50 -12.59 -12.49 -5.57
N THR A 51 -12.10 -13.68 -5.94
CA THR A 51 -10.73 -13.85 -6.44
C THR A 51 -10.68 -13.40 -7.89
N ILE A 52 -9.83 -12.41 -8.18
CA ILE A 52 -9.67 -11.87 -9.53
C ILE A 52 -8.62 -12.65 -10.30
N ILE A 53 -7.45 -12.88 -9.67
CA ILE A 53 -6.33 -13.58 -10.30
C ILE A 53 -5.37 -14.13 -9.24
N GLU A 54 -4.67 -15.22 -9.56
CA GLU A 54 -3.57 -15.76 -8.77
C GLU A 54 -2.22 -15.30 -9.33
N VAL A 55 -1.33 -14.86 -8.43
CA VAL A 55 0.06 -14.46 -8.74
C VAL A 55 1.01 -15.29 -7.90
N LYS A 56 1.58 -16.33 -8.51
CA LYS A 56 2.38 -17.37 -7.82
C LYS A 56 3.54 -16.84 -6.98
N ALA A 57 4.18 -15.76 -7.42
CA ALA A 57 5.29 -15.14 -6.70
C ALA A 57 4.81 -14.03 -5.74
N ARG A 58 3.58 -14.10 -5.25
CA ARG A 58 2.93 -13.22 -4.28
C ARG A 58 2.60 -11.84 -4.85
N PRO A 59 1.31 -11.51 -5.00
CA PRO A 59 0.92 -10.14 -5.37
C PRO A 59 1.21 -9.19 -4.21
N SER A 60 1.58 -7.92 -4.53
CA SER A 60 1.69 -6.83 -3.58
C SER A 60 1.00 -5.59 -4.13
N GLY A 61 1.71 -4.51 -4.44
CA GLY A 61 1.15 -3.27 -4.96
C GLY A 61 0.21 -3.46 -6.15
N LEU A 62 -0.89 -2.72 -6.15
CA LEU A 62 -1.91 -2.71 -7.20
C LEU A 62 -2.07 -1.30 -7.76
N GLY A 63 -2.43 -1.18 -9.03
CA GLY A 63 -2.77 0.08 -9.68
C GLY A 63 -3.35 -0.13 -11.06
N TRP A 64 -3.92 0.91 -11.67
CA TRP A 64 -4.56 0.80 -12.99
C TRP A 64 -3.99 1.80 -13.96
N ARG A 65 -3.82 1.36 -15.20
CA ARG A 65 -3.66 2.24 -16.34
C ARG A 65 -5.01 2.84 -16.71
N ARG A 66 -4.97 3.94 -17.46
CA ARG A 66 -6.19 4.62 -17.94
C ARG A 66 -7.06 3.77 -18.87
N ASP A 67 -6.48 2.77 -19.52
CA ASP A 67 -7.21 1.81 -20.37
C ASP A 67 -7.92 0.71 -19.55
N GLY A 68 -7.82 0.74 -18.21
CA GLY A 68 -8.43 -0.24 -17.32
C GLY A 68 -7.56 -1.45 -17.04
N THR A 69 -6.37 -1.54 -17.61
CA THR A 69 -5.41 -2.62 -17.33
C THR A 69 -4.95 -2.55 -15.86
N LEU A 70 -5.17 -3.61 -15.10
CA LEU A 70 -4.64 -3.76 -13.75
C LEU A 70 -3.15 -4.07 -13.81
N LEU A 71 -2.34 -3.28 -13.10
CA LEU A 71 -0.94 -3.55 -12.84
C LEU A 71 -0.79 -4.19 -11.46
N ILE A 72 0.09 -5.21 -11.36
CA ILE A 72 0.31 -5.98 -10.13
C ILE A 72 1.80 -6.14 -9.92
N VAL A 73 2.29 -5.74 -8.76
CA VAL A 73 3.65 -6.08 -8.34
C VAL A 73 3.69 -7.56 -7.96
N SER A 74 4.53 -8.33 -8.65
CA SER A 74 4.88 -9.70 -8.28
C SER A 74 6.12 -9.63 -7.39
N MET A 75 5.91 -9.84 -6.09
CA MET A 75 6.84 -9.46 -5.03
C MET A 75 8.16 -10.22 -5.08
N LEU A 76 8.09 -11.57 -5.10
CA LEU A 76 9.24 -12.43 -4.85
C LEU A 76 10.13 -12.60 -6.08
N ASP A 77 9.54 -12.66 -7.27
CA ASP A 77 10.27 -12.72 -8.55
C ASP A 77 10.59 -11.34 -9.11
N ARG A 78 10.19 -10.28 -8.41
CA ARG A 78 10.51 -8.87 -8.69
C ARG A 78 10.12 -8.47 -10.11
N ARG A 79 8.82 -8.56 -10.43
CA ARG A 79 8.23 -8.24 -11.73
C ARG A 79 7.08 -7.27 -11.58
N LEU A 80 6.85 -6.49 -12.62
CA LEU A 80 5.57 -5.83 -12.83
C LEU A 80 4.76 -6.63 -13.84
N LEU A 81 3.55 -7.00 -13.44
CA LEU A 81 2.60 -7.75 -14.27
C LEU A 81 1.45 -6.86 -14.69
N ALA A 82 0.82 -7.17 -15.83
CA ALA A 82 -0.45 -6.59 -16.25
C ALA A 82 -1.51 -7.67 -16.42
N PHE A 83 -2.75 -7.33 -16.07
CA PHE A 83 -3.94 -8.15 -16.24
C PHE A 83 -5.04 -7.32 -16.88
N ASP A 84 -5.54 -7.75 -18.02
CA ASP A 84 -6.59 -7.10 -18.82
C ASP A 84 -7.92 -7.89 -18.83
N GLY A 85 -8.03 -8.91 -17.97
CA GLY A 85 -9.16 -9.83 -17.93
C GLY A 85 -8.93 -11.14 -18.69
N SER A 86 -7.96 -11.21 -19.59
CA SER A 86 -7.65 -12.41 -20.39
C SER A 86 -6.52 -13.26 -19.83
N GLY A 87 -5.57 -12.65 -19.10
CA GLY A 87 -4.44 -13.34 -18.50
C GLY A 87 -3.34 -12.40 -17.98
N LEU A 88 -2.40 -12.97 -17.24
CA LEU A 88 -1.23 -12.24 -16.75
C LEU A 88 -0.13 -12.19 -17.82
N ARG A 89 0.45 -11.01 -18.00
CA ARG A 89 1.67 -10.83 -18.81
C ARG A 89 2.70 -10.01 -18.05
N VAL A 90 3.98 -10.34 -18.24
CA VAL A 90 5.08 -9.56 -17.67
C VAL A 90 5.23 -8.25 -18.45
N ILE A 91 5.25 -7.13 -17.73
CA ILE A 91 5.51 -5.80 -18.29
C ILE A 91 6.98 -5.43 -18.14
N ALA A 92 7.56 -5.73 -16.96
CA ALA A 92 8.93 -5.37 -16.65
C ALA A 92 9.56 -6.34 -15.67
N GLU A 93 10.86 -6.60 -15.86
CA GLU A 93 11.74 -7.28 -14.91
C GLU A 93 12.43 -6.21 -14.04
N LEU A 94 12.28 -6.32 -12.71
CA LEU A 94 12.76 -5.31 -11.76
C LEU A 94 14.00 -5.78 -10.99
N ALA A 95 14.40 -7.05 -11.15
CA ALA A 95 15.45 -7.68 -10.36
C ALA A 95 16.83 -7.02 -10.50
N ALA A 96 17.08 -6.32 -11.60
CA ALA A 96 18.35 -5.59 -11.80
C ALA A 96 18.48 -4.37 -10.89
N LEU A 97 17.35 -3.79 -10.42
CA LEU A 97 17.31 -2.59 -9.58
C LEU A 97 16.80 -2.88 -8.16
N ALA A 98 15.79 -3.76 -8.02
CA ALA A 98 15.25 -4.16 -6.73
C ALA A 98 16.22 -5.11 -6.02
N THR A 99 16.83 -4.66 -4.94
CA THR A 99 17.79 -5.44 -4.14
C THR A 99 17.11 -6.36 -3.11
N GLY A 100 15.80 -6.27 -2.94
CA GLY A 100 14.95 -7.12 -2.12
C GLY A 100 13.60 -7.37 -2.79
N PRO A 101 12.66 -8.09 -2.15
CA PRO A 101 11.31 -8.25 -2.66
C PRO A 101 10.66 -6.91 -3.01
N CYS A 102 9.95 -6.84 -4.15
CA CYS A 102 9.18 -5.66 -4.50
C CYS A 102 7.97 -5.50 -3.57
N ASN A 103 7.52 -4.26 -3.38
CA ASN A 103 6.50 -3.94 -2.39
C ASN A 103 5.31 -3.19 -3.02
N ASP A 104 4.86 -2.13 -2.40
CA ASP A 104 3.72 -1.35 -2.88
C ASP A 104 4.10 -0.48 -4.09
N MET A 105 3.08 0.03 -4.77
CA MET A 105 3.23 0.93 -5.91
C MET A 105 2.08 1.93 -6.01
N VAL A 106 2.28 2.99 -6.79
CA VAL A 106 1.23 3.88 -7.27
C VAL A 106 1.41 4.11 -8.77
N VAL A 107 0.30 4.28 -9.49
CA VAL A 107 0.29 4.55 -10.94
C VAL A 107 -0.21 5.96 -11.18
N ASP A 108 0.53 6.76 -11.94
CA ASP A 108 0.14 8.14 -12.24
C ASP A 108 -0.76 8.28 -13.48
N ALA A 109 -1.19 9.51 -13.76
CA ALA A 109 -2.07 9.82 -14.89
C ALA A 109 -1.38 9.65 -16.27
N ALA A 110 -0.08 9.41 -16.33
CA ALA A 110 0.66 9.08 -17.55
C ALA A 110 0.90 7.57 -17.71
N ASP A 111 0.23 6.73 -16.90
CA ASP A 111 0.37 5.27 -16.84
C ASP A 111 1.78 4.82 -16.39
N ARG A 112 2.52 5.66 -15.63
CA ARG A 112 3.82 5.31 -15.05
C ARG A 112 3.60 4.71 -13.67
N ALA A 113 4.20 3.54 -13.41
CA ALA A 113 4.16 2.87 -12.11
C ALA A 113 5.41 3.23 -11.29
N TYR A 114 5.23 3.76 -10.08
CA TYR A 114 6.27 4.01 -9.09
C TYR A 114 6.24 2.88 -8.08
N ILE A 115 7.34 2.14 -7.93
CA ILE A 115 7.40 0.85 -7.23
C ILE A 115 8.49 0.89 -6.17
N GLY A 116 8.14 0.50 -4.94
CA GLY A 116 9.07 0.28 -3.84
C GLY A 116 9.59 -1.15 -3.79
N ASN A 117 10.66 -1.36 -3.03
CA ASN A 117 11.14 -2.68 -2.68
C ASN A 117 11.75 -2.67 -1.27
N PHE A 118 11.88 -3.83 -0.64
CA PHE A 118 12.38 -3.92 0.73
C PHE A 118 13.86 -3.51 0.89
N GLY A 119 14.64 -3.60 -0.18
CA GLY A 119 16.08 -3.37 -0.12
C GLY A 119 16.88 -4.58 0.39
N PHE A 120 16.30 -5.43 1.20
CA PHE A 120 16.90 -6.62 1.83
C PHE A 120 15.86 -7.71 2.05
N ASP A 121 16.29 -8.95 2.20
CA ASP A 121 15.39 -10.05 2.57
C ASP A 121 15.23 -10.13 4.08
N ARG A 122 14.19 -9.47 4.58
CA ARG A 122 13.82 -9.44 5.99
C ARG A 122 13.50 -10.84 6.55
N HIS A 123 12.97 -11.75 5.72
CA HIS A 123 12.62 -13.11 6.15
C HIS A 123 13.83 -14.04 6.20
N ALA A 124 14.89 -13.75 5.41
CA ALA A 124 16.19 -14.40 5.52
C ALA A 124 17.05 -13.84 6.67
N GLY A 125 16.56 -12.80 7.38
CA GLY A 125 17.30 -12.18 8.48
C GLY A 125 18.42 -11.24 8.03
N GLU A 126 18.40 -10.76 6.79
CA GLU A 126 19.36 -9.77 6.31
C GLU A 126 19.25 -8.46 7.09
N ALA A 127 20.39 -7.80 7.31
CA ALA A 127 20.41 -6.48 7.93
C ALA A 127 19.69 -5.43 7.06
N PRO A 128 18.91 -4.51 7.67
CA PRO A 128 18.31 -3.41 6.94
C PRO A 128 19.34 -2.57 6.18
N ARG A 129 19.04 -2.27 4.91
CA ARG A 129 19.83 -1.39 4.05
C ARG A 129 18.92 -0.54 3.19
N SER A 130 19.41 0.60 2.75
CA SER A 130 18.69 1.48 1.84
C SER A 130 18.53 0.84 0.45
N THR A 131 17.54 1.34 -0.27
CA THR A 131 17.20 0.91 -1.63
C THR A 131 16.73 2.08 -2.47
N CYS A 132 16.25 1.80 -3.67
CA CYS A 132 15.75 2.78 -4.62
C CYS A 132 14.24 2.67 -4.86
N LEU A 133 13.65 3.74 -5.38
CA LEU A 133 12.38 3.67 -6.10
C LEU A 133 12.63 3.34 -7.57
N ILE A 134 11.73 2.56 -8.13
CA ILE A 134 11.76 2.14 -9.52
C ILE A 134 10.52 2.72 -10.21
N ARG A 135 10.70 3.33 -11.38
CA ARG A 135 9.62 3.71 -12.27
C ARG A 135 9.57 2.77 -13.46
N VAL A 136 8.39 2.31 -13.80
CA VAL A 136 8.12 1.58 -15.04
C VAL A 136 7.20 2.45 -15.89
N ASP A 137 7.65 2.82 -17.08
CA ASP A 137 6.90 3.61 -18.02
C ASP A 137 5.87 2.76 -18.78
N ARG A 138 4.97 3.41 -19.51
CA ARG A 138 3.88 2.72 -20.23
C ARG A 138 4.41 1.70 -21.26
N ASP A 139 5.56 1.96 -21.86
CA ASP A 139 6.22 1.08 -22.84
C ASP A 139 6.98 -0.09 -22.20
N GLY A 140 7.05 -0.13 -20.86
CA GLY A 140 7.75 -1.16 -20.08
C GLY A 140 9.22 -0.81 -19.76
N SER A 141 9.72 0.36 -20.15
CA SER A 141 11.06 0.82 -19.78
C SER A 141 11.16 1.02 -18.26
N VAL A 142 12.30 0.64 -17.69
CA VAL A 142 12.53 0.59 -16.24
C VAL A 142 13.61 1.60 -15.84
N HIS A 143 13.32 2.45 -14.88
CA HIS A 143 14.18 3.52 -14.44
C HIS A 143 14.37 3.50 -12.91
N ARG A 144 15.60 3.73 -12.46
CA ARG A 144 15.91 4.05 -11.08
C ARG A 144 15.72 5.55 -10.90
N ILE A 145 14.83 5.96 -9.99
CA ILE A 145 14.36 7.37 -9.92
C ILE A 145 14.61 8.08 -8.60
N ALA A 146 14.90 7.33 -7.54
CA ALA A 146 15.33 7.88 -6.26
C ALA A 146 16.12 6.82 -5.48
N ASP A 147 17.10 7.26 -4.70
CA ASP A 147 17.98 6.42 -3.90
C ASP A 147 17.85 6.69 -2.40
N ASP A 148 18.51 5.86 -1.61
CA ASP A 148 18.63 6.03 -0.16
C ASP A 148 17.29 6.12 0.58
N LEU A 149 16.33 5.25 0.19
CA LEU A 149 15.10 5.06 0.94
C LEU A 149 15.21 3.80 1.82
N MET A 150 14.65 3.87 3.03
CA MET A 150 14.68 2.77 3.99
C MET A 150 13.34 2.04 4.01
N PHE A 151 13.25 0.96 3.22
CA PHE A 151 12.05 0.14 3.10
C PHE A 151 10.85 0.97 2.62
N PRO A 152 10.89 1.52 1.38
CA PRO A 152 9.75 2.24 0.81
C PRO A 152 8.54 1.31 0.73
N ASN A 153 7.42 1.81 1.26
CA ASN A 153 6.18 1.07 1.43
C ASN A 153 5.02 1.81 0.73
N GLY A 154 3.92 2.08 1.42
CA GLY A 154 2.78 2.78 0.84
C GLY A 154 3.16 4.10 0.18
N MET A 155 2.50 4.41 -0.93
CA MET A 155 2.75 5.62 -1.70
C MET A 155 1.44 6.27 -2.11
N VAL A 156 1.44 7.59 -2.18
CA VAL A 156 0.31 8.38 -2.71
C VAL A 156 0.81 9.47 -3.65
N ILE A 157 -0.01 9.81 -4.65
CA ILE A 157 0.20 10.98 -5.50
C ILE A 157 -0.92 11.99 -5.22
N THR A 158 -0.56 13.26 -5.05
CA THR A 158 -1.50 14.35 -4.84
C THR A 158 -2.46 14.52 -6.02
N PRO A 159 -3.67 15.10 -5.80
CA PRO A 159 -4.68 15.22 -6.87
C PRO A 159 -4.24 16.01 -8.10
N ASP A 160 -3.29 16.92 -7.94
CA ASP A 160 -2.70 17.68 -9.05
C ASP A 160 -1.62 16.89 -9.82
N GLY A 161 -1.29 15.68 -9.36
CA GLY A 161 -0.28 14.82 -9.96
C GLY A 161 1.17 15.27 -9.77
N ARG A 162 1.43 16.24 -8.88
CA ARG A 162 2.74 16.90 -8.77
C ARG A 162 3.60 16.43 -7.62
N THR A 163 3.05 15.73 -6.64
CA THR A 163 3.81 15.28 -5.48
C THR A 163 3.59 13.80 -5.24
N LEU A 164 4.68 13.04 -5.14
CA LEU A 164 4.71 11.68 -4.63
C LEU A 164 5.11 11.70 -3.16
N ILE A 165 4.31 11.08 -2.29
CA ILE A 165 4.64 10.89 -0.88
C ILE A 165 4.83 9.40 -0.63
N VAL A 166 5.93 9.01 0.02
CA VAL A 166 6.36 7.63 0.25
C VAL A 166 6.54 7.39 1.74
N ALA A 167 5.95 6.31 2.25
CA ALA A 167 6.24 5.81 3.58
C ALA A 167 7.59 5.07 3.59
N GLU A 168 8.50 5.47 4.47
CA GLU A 168 9.76 4.77 4.71
C GLU A 168 9.69 4.08 6.07
N THR A 169 9.32 2.79 6.07
CA THR A 169 8.99 2.04 7.29
C THR A 169 10.14 2.03 8.32
N TYR A 170 11.36 1.77 7.88
CA TYR A 170 12.53 1.69 8.76
C TYR A 170 13.24 3.03 8.99
N ALA A 171 12.82 4.09 8.29
CA ALA A 171 13.26 5.44 8.56
C ALA A 171 12.25 6.23 9.41
N HIS A 172 11.10 5.64 9.76
CA HIS A 172 10.09 6.25 10.61
C HIS A 172 9.65 7.64 10.10
N ARG A 173 9.38 7.75 8.80
CA ARG A 173 9.03 9.03 8.16
C ARG A 173 8.18 8.85 6.91
N LEU A 174 7.57 9.93 6.50
CA LEU A 174 7.03 10.13 5.17
C LEU A 174 7.96 11.08 4.41
N THR A 175 8.38 10.67 3.23
CA THR A 175 9.25 11.47 2.34
C THR A 175 8.46 11.89 1.13
N ALA A 176 8.55 13.16 0.76
CA ALA A 176 7.90 13.71 -0.43
C ALA A 176 8.92 14.05 -1.52
N PHE A 177 8.46 13.95 -2.76
CA PHE A 177 9.18 14.32 -3.99
C PHE A 177 8.23 15.10 -4.89
N ASP A 178 8.76 16.10 -5.58
CA ASP A 178 8.05 16.66 -6.73
C ASP A 178 8.18 15.72 -7.93
N ILE A 179 7.09 15.54 -8.67
CA ILE A 179 7.04 14.75 -9.90
C ILE A 179 7.19 15.74 -11.06
N ASP A 180 8.28 15.66 -11.80
CA ASP A 180 8.49 16.45 -13.01
C ASP A 180 7.66 15.91 -14.18
N HIS A 181 7.54 16.70 -15.26
CA HIS A 181 6.70 16.36 -16.43
C HIS A 181 7.09 15.02 -17.09
N ASP A 182 8.36 14.66 -17.06
CA ASP A 182 8.87 13.37 -17.56
C ASP A 182 8.71 12.20 -16.55
N GLY A 183 8.20 12.46 -15.34
CA GLY A 183 8.03 11.50 -14.26
C GLY A 183 9.28 11.32 -13.39
N SER A 184 10.31 12.11 -13.57
CA SER A 184 11.46 12.17 -12.66
C SER A 184 11.05 12.72 -11.30
N LEU A 185 11.70 12.22 -10.25
CA LEU A 185 11.50 12.70 -8.88
C LEU A 185 12.60 13.70 -8.51
N VAL A 186 12.18 14.90 -8.13
CA VAL A 186 13.08 16.00 -7.75
C VAL A 186 12.66 16.56 -6.38
N ASN A 187 13.42 17.48 -5.83
CA ASN A 187 13.10 18.23 -4.61
C ASN A 187 12.70 17.33 -3.42
N ARG A 188 13.45 16.23 -3.18
CA ARG A 188 13.22 15.35 -2.03
C ARG A 188 13.21 16.16 -0.73
N HIS A 189 12.13 16.00 0.06
CA HIS A 189 12.01 16.66 1.35
C HIS A 189 11.22 15.79 2.34
N LEU A 190 11.35 16.12 3.64
CA LEU A 190 10.60 15.45 4.70
C LEU A 190 9.15 15.96 4.71
N PHE A 191 8.19 15.08 4.48
CA PHE A 191 6.76 15.39 4.69
C PHE A 191 6.42 15.32 6.19
N ALA A 192 6.84 14.25 6.87
CA ALA A 192 6.59 14.05 8.30
C ALA A 192 7.62 13.10 8.93
N ALA A 193 8.16 13.47 10.09
CA ALA A 193 8.86 12.54 10.97
C ALA A 193 7.84 11.82 11.87
N LEU A 194 7.99 10.52 12.02
CA LEU A 194 7.07 9.63 12.77
C LEU A 194 7.87 8.69 13.69
N PRO A 195 8.61 9.21 14.69
CA PRO A 195 9.59 8.44 15.46
C PRO A 195 9.00 7.23 16.18
N ASP A 196 7.72 7.29 16.54
CA ASP A 196 7.02 6.23 17.29
C ASP A 196 6.13 5.35 16.39
N CYS A 197 6.23 5.47 15.05
CA CYS A 197 5.42 4.75 14.07
C CYS A 197 6.31 4.04 13.07
N PHE A 198 5.91 2.85 12.66
CA PHE A 198 6.47 2.13 11.52
C PHE A 198 5.52 2.29 10.32
N PRO A 199 5.61 3.40 9.55
CA PRO A 199 4.67 3.71 8.50
C PRO A 199 4.69 2.63 7.42
N ASP A 200 3.51 2.08 7.11
CA ASP A 200 3.31 0.99 6.16
C ASP A 200 2.42 1.45 5.00
N GLY A 201 1.27 0.83 4.75
CA GLY A 201 0.34 1.31 3.74
C GLY A 201 -0.30 2.65 4.13
N ILE A 202 -0.39 3.57 3.17
CA ILE A 202 -0.89 4.93 3.39
C ILE A 202 -1.98 5.33 2.38
N CYS A 203 -2.83 6.29 2.74
CA CYS A 203 -3.73 6.94 1.78
C CYS A 203 -3.92 8.43 2.10
N LEU A 204 -4.21 9.22 1.05
CA LEU A 204 -4.35 10.68 1.13
C LEU A 204 -5.81 11.09 1.27
N ASP A 205 -6.08 12.11 2.07
CA ASP A 205 -7.40 12.73 2.17
C ASP A 205 -7.47 14.12 1.51
N ALA A 206 -8.70 14.65 1.41
CA ALA A 206 -8.98 15.90 0.70
C ALA A 206 -8.45 17.17 1.42
N GLU A 207 -7.99 17.07 2.66
CA GLU A 207 -7.30 18.15 3.40
C GLU A 207 -5.77 18.03 3.27
N GLY A 208 -5.27 17.11 2.46
CA GLY A 208 -3.84 16.88 2.26
C GLY A 208 -3.16 16.15 3.42
N ALA A 209 -3.94 15.56 4.34
CA ALA A 209 -3.40 14.72 5.38
C ALA A 209 -3.25 13.26 4.90
N ILE A 210 -2.29 12.56 5.47
CA ILE A 210 -2.00 11.16 5.17
C ILE A 210 -2.51 10.28 6.32
N TRP A 211 -3.36 9.32 6.01
CA TRP A 211 -3.63 8.20 6.89
C TRP A 211 -2.50 7.19 6.77
N VAL A 212 -1.93 6.81 7.88
CA VAL A 212 -0.75 5.95 7.97
C VAL A 212 -1.07 4.73 8.81
N ALA A 213 -0.94 3.55 8.24
CA ALA A 213 -0.98 2.30 8.99
C ALA A 213 0.34 2.12 9.75
N ASP A 214 0.26 1.72 11.04
CA ASP A 214 1.44 1.47 11.87
C ASP A 214 1.70 -0.05 11.98
N ALA A 215 2.70 -0.55 11.26
CA ALA A 215 3.02 -1.97 11.17
C ALA A 215 3.50 -2.61 12.49
N ARG A 216 3.77 -1.84 13.52
CA ARG A 216 4.13 -2.32 14.88
C ARG A 216 3.23 -1.79 15.98
N GLY A 217 2.46 -0.75 15.69
CA GLY A 217 1.43 -0.23 16.56
C GLY A 217 0.10 -0.98 16.42
N ARG A 218 -0.93 -0.42 17.02
CA ARG A 218 -2.29 -0.93 16.91
C ARG A 218 -3.19 0.20 16.42
N GLY A 219 -3.27 0.35 15.10
CA GLY A 219 -4.16 1.34 14.52
C GLY A 219 -3.58 2.11 13.35
N VAL A 220 -4.20 3.23 13.09
CA VAL A 220 -3.81 4.20 12.07
C VAL A 220 -3.76 5.60 12.64
N VAL A 221 -2.88 6.42 12.10
CA VAL A 221 -2.77 7.84 12.45
C VAL A 221 -3.00 8.71 11.22
N ARG A 222 -3.71 9.83 11.42
CA ARG A 222 -3.89 10.87 10.41
C ARG A 222 -2.83 11.95 10.60
N VAL A 223 -1.94 12.10 9.65
CA VAL A 223 -0.72 12.92 9.74
C VAL A 223 -0.81 14.11 8.79
N MET A 224 -0.67 15.31 9.32
CA MET A 224 -0.56 16.55 8.54
C MET A 224 0.88 16.74 8.05
N ASN A 225 1.05 17.49 6.97
CA ASN A 225 2.39 17.98 6.59
C ASN A 225 3.08 18.64 7.80
N GLY A 226 4.35 18.32 8.02
CA GLY A 226 5.10 18.74 9.21
C GLY A 226 4.99 17.78 10.40
N GLY A 227 4.25 16.66 10.28
CA GLY A 227 4.26 15.55 11.25
C GLY A 227 3.23 15.67 12.39
N ARG A 228 2.37 16.70 12.42
CA ARG A 228 1.31 16.79 13.44
C ARG A 228 0.28 15.67 13.25
N ILE A 229 0.11 14.84 14.26
CA ILE A 229 -0.96 13.83 14.31
C ILE A 229 -2.27 14.52 14.63
N ALA A 230 -3.20 14.51 13.66
CA ALA A 230 -4.52 15.15 13.79
C ALA A 230 -5.57 14.18 14.36
N ARG A 231 -5.42 12.88 14.16
CA ARG A 231 -6.31 11.84 14.68
C ARG A 231 -5.57 10.51 14.82
N THR A 232 -5.94 9.72 15.80
CA THR A 232 -5.54 8.32 15.97
C THR A 232 -6.78 7.46 16.06
N ILE A 233 -6.79 6.33 15.36
CA ILE A 233 -7.82 5.30 15.49
C ILE A 233 -7.11 4.03 15.97
N ALA A 234 -7.39 3.67 17.22
CA ALA A 234 -6.85 2.43 17.80
C ALA A 234 -7.66 1.22 17.33
N THR A 235 -6.98 0.09 17.14
CA THR A 235 -7.57 -1.19 16.76
C THR A 235 -7.05 -2.33 17.64
N GLU A 236 -7.78 -3.43 17.73
CA GLU A 236 -7.33 -4.62 18.48
C GLU A 236 -6.14 -5.31 17.81
N ARG A 237 -5.99 -5.12 16.49
CA ARG A 237 -4.98 -5.78 15.65
C ARG A 237 -4.05 -4.76 15.04
N THR A 238 -2.86 -5.21 14.63
CA THR A 238 -1.97 -4.37 13.84
C THR A 238 -2.60 -4.09 12.47
N VAL A 239 -2.53 -2.83 12.05
CA VAL A 239 -2.94 -2.39 10.72
C VAL A 239 -1.69 -2.27 9.85
N PHE A 240 -1.69 -2.95 8.71
CA PHE A 240 -0.56 -2.95 7.77
C PHE A 240 -0.81 -2.03 6.57
N ALA A 241 -2.06 -1.87 6.15
CA ALA A 241 -2.40 -0.94 5.10
C ALA A 241 -3.78 -0.33 5.30
N CYS A 242 -4.00 0.86 4.74
CA CYS A 242 -5.28 1.55 4.79
C CYS A 242 -5.62 2.19 3.44
N MET A 243 -6.94 2.38 3.20
CA MET A 243 -7.44 2.98 1.96
C MET A 243 -8.76 3.70 2.21
N LEU A 244 -8.89 4.93 1.72
CA LEU A 244 -10.14 5.67 1.72
C LEU A 244 -10.98 5.31 0.50
N GLY A 245 -12.21 4.88 0.73
CA GLY A 245 -13.14 4.45 -0.31
C GLY A 245 -14.60 4.63 0.10
N GLY A 246 -15.51 3.89 -0.51
CA GLY A 246 -16.94 4.08 -0.39
C GLY A 246 -17.48 5.08 -1.41
N ALA A 247 -18.79 5.23 -1.52
CA ALA A 247 -19.44 6.08 -2.51
C ALA A 247 -19.03 7.56 -2.38
N ASP A 248 -18.82 8.02 -1.15
CA ASP A 248 -18.38 9.38 -0.81
C ASP A 248 -16.92 9.46 -0.38
N ARG A 249 -16.16 8.34 -0.51
CA ARG A 249 -14.75 8.19 -0.10
C ARG A 249 -14.50 8.50 1.39
N ARG A 250 -15.49 8.31 2.24
CA ARG A 250 -15.41 8.52 3.71
C ARG A 250 -15.36 7.21 4.51
N GLN A 251 -15.11 6.10 3.87
CA GLN A 251 -14.88 4.82 4.52
C GLN A 251 -13.37 4.53 4.51
N LEU A 252 -12.76 4.49 5.69
CA LEU A 252 -11.36 4.10 5.84
C LEU A 252 -11.30 2.59 6.03
N PHE A 253 -10.89 1.87 4.99
CA PHE A 253 -10.64 0.44 5.02
C PHE A 253 -9.28 0.15 5.62
N LEU A 254 -9.21 -0.87 6.46
CA LEU A 254 -8.01 -1.28 7.18
C LEU A 254 -7.70 -2.76 6.87
N CYS A 255 -6.50 -3.02 6.41
CA CYS A 255 -5.95 -4.37 6.28
C CYS A 255 -5.27 -4.75 7.59
N THR A 256 -5.82 -5.70 8.33
CA THR A 256 -5.35 -6.05 9.67
C THR A 256 -4.94 -7.51 9.79
N SER A 257 -3.95 -7.79 10.63
CA SER A 257 -3.49 -9.13 10.97
C SER A 257 -2.82 -9.12 12.35
N THR A 258 -2.58 -10.29 12.94
CA THR A 258 -1.81 -10.40 14.19
C THR A 258 -0.31 -10.56 13.96
N GLY A 259 0.12 -10.59 12.71
CA GLY A 259 1.53 -10.67 12.29
C GLY A 259 1.69 -10.51 10.79
N SER A 260 2.91 -10.53 10.30
CA SER A 260 3.25 -10.27 8.89
C SER A 260 4.13 -11.36 8.25
N GLY A 261 4.48 -12.40 8.98
CA GLY A 261 5.37 -13.45 8.49
C GLY A 261 4.66 -14.65 7.86
N PRO A 262 5.41 -15.64 7.34
CA PRO A 262 4.88 -16.83 6.67
C PRO A 262 3.87 -17.65 7.51
N ALA A 263 3.97 -17.61 8.84
CA ALA A 263 3.00 -18.26 9.74
C ALA A 263 1.56 -17.79 9.53
N MET A 264 1.34 -16.63 8.90
CA MET A 264 0.00 -16.13 8.58
C MET A 264 -0.70 -16.96 7.52
N ALA A 265 0.03 -17.72 6.70
CA ALA A 265 -0.53 -18.65 5.73
C ALA A 265 -1.48 -19.68 6.36
N GLU A 266 -1.11 -20.19 7.53
CA GLU A 266 -1.90 -21.18 8.28
C GLU A 266 -2.90 -20.51 9.23
N LYS A 267 -2.50 -19.42 9.86
CA LYS A 267 -3.29 -18.74 10.89
C LYS A 267 -4.59 -18.13 10.37
N ARG A 268 -4.59 -17.62 9.16
CA ARG A 268 -5.75 -17.05 8.45
C ARG A 268 -6.58 -16.08 9.30
N ASP A 269 -5.91 -15.23 10.05
CA ASP A 269 -6.56 -14.26 10.93
C ASP A 269 -6.61 -12.83 10.34
N GLY A 270 -6.14 -12.67 9.10
CA GLY A 270 -6.23 -11.42 8.37
C GLY A 270 -7.69 -10.98 8.16
N ARG A 271 -7.91 -9.67 8.24
CA ARG A 271 -9.24 -9.06 8.09
C ARG A 271 -9.19 -7.79 7.26
N ILE A 272 -10.30 -7.51 6.59
CA ILE A 272 -10.65 -6.15 6.14
C ILE A 272 -11.62 -5.58 7.16
N GLN A 273 -11.26 -4.45 7.74
CA GLN A 273 -12.10 -3.69 8.66
C GLN A 273 -12.40 -2.31 8.05
N MET A 274 -13.38 -1.60 8.56
CA MET A 274 -13.79 -0.28 8.07
C MET A 274 -14.17 0.62 9.24
N VAL A 275 -13.76 1.89 9.14
CA VAL A 275 -14.13 2.97 10.05
C VAL A 275 -14.64 4.15 9.24
N PRO A 276 -15.81 4.75 9.58
CA PRO A 276 -16.24 5.97 8.93
C PRO A 276 -15.37 7.16 9.37
N VAL A 277 -15.05 8.03 8.41
CA VAL A 277 -14.24 9.23 8.64
C VAL A 277 -14.92 10.47 8.06
N GLU A 278 -14.54 11.65 8.56
CA GLU A 278 -15.18 12.92 8.19
C GLU A 278 -14.62 13.47 6.87
N VAL A 279 -13.31 13.31 6.64
CA VAL A 279 -12.62 13.85 5.46
C VAL A 279 -12.55 12.78 4.39
N PRO A 280 -13.05 13.04 3.17
CA PRO A 280 -13.01 12.05 2.09
C PRO A 280 -11.60 11.83 1.55
N GLY A 281 -11.38 10.70 0.91
CA GLY A 281 -10.13 10.40 0.21
C GLY A 281 -9.92 11.29 -1.02
N ALA A 282 -8.66 11.53 -1.35
CA ALA A 282 -8.20 12.28 -2.50
C ALA A 282 -6.97 11.64 -3.13
N GLY A 283 -6.52 12.15 -4.28
CA GLY A 283 -5.31 11.68 -4.94
C GLY A 283 -5.38 10.25 -5.46
N LEU A 284 -4.20 9.69 -5.63
CA LEU A 284 -3.95 8.30 -6.04
C LEU A 284 -3.19 7.59 -4.91
N PRO A 285 -3.37 6.35 -4.71
CA PRO A 285 -4.13 5.38 -5.48
C PRO A 285 -5.64 5.47 -5.38
#